data_3b4007afc043cd50c865178d71a993a4
#
_entry.id   3b4007afc043cd50c865178d71a993a4
#
_cell.length_a   1.000
_cell.length_b   1.000
_cell.length_c   1.000
_cell.angle_alpha   90.00
_cell.angle_beta   90.00
_cell.angle_gamma   90.00
#
_symmetry.space_group_name_H-M   'P 1'
#
loop_
_entity.id
_entity.type
_entity.pdbx_description
1 polymer ?
#
loop_
_entity_poly.entity_id
_entity_poly.type
_entity_poly.pdbx_seq_one_letter_code
_entity_poly.pdbx_strand_id
1 'polypeptide(L)'
;MGHSAGSHIAALLTLDAYYLKAVGLDRNVIRATATLSGPYDFTPNPWDRPVFGMATNQTAIKPNIEPITFVDGQEPPMLLVQGLRDNIVAPSNAVNLAARIRERGGEVEYITYPKRGHAAVVVALVWPYQWLAPVLKDVTDYFNRH
;
A
#
# COMPACT_ATOMS: atom_id res chain seq x y z
N MET A 1 -0.75 5.58 -6.97
CA MET A 1 0.16 4.40 -6.87
C MET A 1 1.38 4.75 -6.04
N GLY A 2 1.95 3.77 -5.33
CA GLY A 2 3.17 3.94 -4.53
C GLY A 2 4.01 2.66 -4.42
N HIS A 3 5.28 2.81 -4.02
CA HIS A 3 6.19 1.69 -3.72
C HIS A 3 6.79 1.88 -2.33
N SER A 4 6.96 0.80 -1.56
CA SER A 4 7.58 0.80 -0.23
C SER A 4 6.90 1.80 0.71
N ALA A 5 7.60 2.79 1.28
CA ALA A 5 7.01 3.88 2.06
C ALA A 5 5.94 4.67 1.29
N GLY A 6 6.10 4.85 -0.04
CA GLY A 6 5.06 5.45 -0.89
C GLY A 6 3.79 4.59 -0.99
N SER A 7 3.91 3.26 -0.90
CA SER A 7 2.76 2.35 -0.78
C SER A 7 2.01 2.54 0.53
N HIS A 8 2.74 2.72 1.62
CA HIS A 8 2.16 3.03 2.93
C HIS A 8 1.33 4.31 2.89
N ILE A 9 1.89 5.40 2.31
CA ILE A 9 1.18 6.67 2.15
C ILE A 9 -0.05 6.49 1.25
N ALA A 10 0.08 5.81 0.10
CA ALA A 10 -1.04 5.56 -0.80
C ALA A 10 -2.14 4.74 -0.12
N ALA A 11 -1.78 3.72 0.66
CA ALA A 11 -2.74 2.92 1.42
C ALA A 11 -3.44 3.75 2.50
N LEU A 12 -2.72 4.58 3.26
CA LEU A 12 -3.34 5.48 4.24
C LEU A 12 -4.32 6.44 3.60
N LEU A 13 -3.97 7.08 2.47
CA LEU A 13 -4.88 7.98 1.77
C LEU A 13 -6.14 7.27 1.27
N THR A 14 -6.03 6.00 0.92
CA THR A 14 -7.15 5.19 0.40
C THR A 14 -8.05 4.68 1.53
N LEU A 15 -7.45 4.20 2.61
CA LEU A 15 -8.16 3.49 3.68
C LEU A 15 -8.65 4.43 4.77
N ASP A 16 -7.87 5.47 5.11
CA ASP A 16 -8.19 6.39 6.18
C ASP A 16 -8.77 7.70 5.64
N ALA A 17 -10.08 7.84 5.75
CA ALA A 17 -10.80 9.03 5.31
C ALA A 17 -10.33 10.34 5.99
N TYR A 18 -9.60 10.26 7.10
CA TYR A 18 -9.14 11.43 7.85
C TYR A 18 -8.29 12.38 7.01
N TYR A 19 -7.32 11.83 6.25
CA TYR A 19 -6.35 12.66 5.52
C TYR A 19 -7.00 13.49 4.39
N LEU A 20 -7.89 12.89 3.63
CA LEU A 20 -8.60 13.59 2.55
C LEU A 20 -9.63 14.59 3.12
N LYS A 21 -10.33 14.22 4.19
CA LYS A 21 -11.27 15.12 4.88
C LYS A 21 -10.56 16.35 5.45
N ALA A 22 -9.34 16.23 5.93
CA ALA A 22 -8.56 17.34 6.46
C ALA A 22 -8.28 18.44 5.41
N VAL A 23 -8.35 18.11 4.11
CA VAL A 23 -8.21 19.05 2.99
C VAL A 23 -9.51 19.27 2.23
N GLY A 24 -10.65 18.90 2.82
CA GLY A 24 -11.98 19.14 2.25
C GLY A 24 -12.38 18.17 1.14
N LEU A 25 -11.71 17.00 1.02
CA LEU A 25 -11.99 15.99 0.01
C LEU A 25 -12.62 14.75 0.64
N ASP A 26 -13.43 14.04 -0.15
CA ASP A 26 -13.89 12.70 0.18
C ASP A 26 -12.97 11.65 -0.45
N ARG A 27 -12.85 10.45 0.17
CA ARG A 27 -12.01 9.38 -0.38
C ARG A 27 -12.48 8.86 -1.74
N ASN A 28 -13.73 9.12 -2.13
CA ASN A 28 -14.28 8.79 -3.46
C ASN A 28 -13.61 9.56 -4.61
N VAL A 29 -12.79 10.57 -4.33
CA VAL A 29 -11.93 11.20 -5.36
C VAL A 29 -10.85 10.23 -5.85
N ILE A 30 -10.51 9.21 -5.05
CA ILE A 30 -9.62 8.12 -5.44
C ILE A 30 -10.46 7.05 -6.14
N ARG A 31 -10.24 6.83 -7.43
CA ARG A 31 -10.96 5.82 -8.21
C ARG A 31 -10.45 4.40 -7.95
N ALA A 32 -9.14 4.26 -7.84
CA ALA A 32 -8.46 3.01 -7.55
C ALA A 32 -7.04 3.28 -7.03
N THR A 33 -6.46 2.33 -6.30
CA THR A 33 -5.10 2.46 -5.76
C THR A 33 -4.27 1.22 -6.06
N ALA A 34 -3.06 1.40 -6.58
CA ALA A 34 -2.07 0.33 -6.72
C ALA A 34 -0.90 0.56 -5.76
N THR A 35 -0.55 -0.45 -4.98
CA THR A 35 0.53 -0.40 -3.99
C THR A 35 1.52 -1.54 -4.22
N LEU A 36 2.81 -1.22 -4.22
CA LEU A 36 3.91 -2.14 -4.52
C LEU A 36 4.80 -2.31 -3.30
N SER A 37 4.90 -3.53 -2.76
CA SER A 37 5.81 -3.90 -1.65
C SER A 37 5.72 -2.94 -0.45
N GLY A 38 4.51 -2.63 0.03
CA GLY A 38 4.31 -1.69 1.10
C GLY A 38 4.15 -2.32 2.48
N PRO A 39 4.55 -1.62 3.55
CA PRO A 39 4.22 -1.99 4.92
C PRO A 39 2.80 -1.54 5.27
N TYR A 40 1.93 -2.48 5.64
CA TYR A 40 0.51 -2.21 5.94
C TYR A 40 0.06 -2.74 7.29
N ASP A 41 0.79 -3.75 7.80
CA ASP A 41 0.52 -4.48 9.04
C ASP A 41 1.85 -4.64 9.78
N PHE A 42 2.21 -3.63 10.58
CA PHE A 42 3.49 -3.59 11.26
C PHE A 42 3.40 -2.75 12.54
N THR A 43 4.15 -3.14 13.56
CA THR A 43 4.35 -2.29 14.72
C THR A 43 5.62 -1.47 14.50
N PRO A 44 5.53 -0.12 14.46
CA PRO A 44 6.70 0.73 14.29
C PRO A 44 7.72 0.49 15.40
N ASN A 45 8.95 0.19 15.02
CA ASN A 45 10.03 0.11 15.99
C ASN A 45 10.54 1.52 16.38
N PRO A 46 11.34 1.67 17.44
CA PRO A 46 11.81 3.00 17.87
C PRO A 46 12.59 3.79 16.81
N TRP A 47 13.22 3.09 15.85
CA TRP A 47 14.01 3.72 14.78
C TRP A 47 13.15 4.26 13.66
N ASP A 48 11.94 3.71 13.46
CA ASP A 48 10.99 4.16 12.45
C ASP A 48 10.20 5.40 12.90
N ARG A 49 10.17 5.68 14.20
CA ARG A 49 9.39 6.78 14.79
C ARG A 49 9.65 8.15 14.15
N PRO A 50 10.90 8.56 13.88
CA PRO A 50 11.14 9.85 13.21
C PRO A 50 10.58 9.92 11.80
N VAL A 51 10.62 8.79 11.06
CA VAL A 51 10.11 8.70 9.67
C VAL A 51 8.59 8.89 9.64
N PHE A 52 7.88 8.35 10.65
CA PHE A 52 6.43 8.47 10.77
C PHE A 52 5.98 9.71 11.56
N GLY A 53 6.91 10.66 11.82
CA GLY A 53 6.59 11.87 12.59
C GLY A 53 6.28 11.62 14.06
N MET A 54 6.60 10.45 14.58
CA MET A 54 6.44 10.11 16.00
C MET A 54 7.58 10.73 16.84
N ALA A 55 7.82 12.04 16.70
CA ALA A 55 8.78 12.74 17.56
C ALA A 55 8.31 12.69 19.02
N THR A 56 9.24 12.49 19.92
CA THR A 56 9.06 12.12 21.32
C THR A 56 8.22 13.07 22.18
N ASN A 57 7.79 14.23 21.64
CA ASN A 57 7.09 15.28 22.39
C ASN A 57 5.88 15.89 21.66
N GLN A 58 5.36 15.30 20.57
CA GLN A 58 4.20 15.85 19.90
C GLN A 58 2.94 15.03 20.22
N THR A 59 2.09 15.62 21.03
CA THR A 59 0.74 15.16 21.41
C THR A 59 -0.28 15.15 20.26
N ALA A 60 0.13 15.51 19.04
CA ALA A 60 -0.76 15.76 17.91
C ALA A 60 -0.67 14.72 16.78
N ILE A 61 0.09 13.63 16.94
CA ILE A 61 0.19 12.61 15.89
C ILE A 61 -0.86 11.54 16.14
N LYS A 62 -1.56 11.21 15.06
CA LYS A 62 -2.54 10.14 15.06
C LYS A 62 -1.91 8.87 15.65
N PRO A 63 -2.51 8.27 16.69
CA PRO A 63 -1.87 7.17 17.43
C PRO A 63 -1.73 5.89 16.60
N ASN A 64 -2.40 5.83 15.45
CA ASN A 64 -2.36 4.67 14.56
C ASN A 64 -1.98 5.09 13.14
N ILE A 65 -0.93 4.46 12.62
CA ILE A 65 -0.41 4.67 11.26
C ILE A 65 -0.40 3.37 10.44
N GLU A 66 -0.96 2.29 10.97
CA GLU A 66 -1.03 1.01 10.28
C GLU A 66 -2.23 0.98 9.34
N PRO A 67 -2.03 0.96 8.00
CA PRO A 67 -3.12 1.02 7.03
C PRO A 67 -4.20 -0.04 7.26
N ILE A 68 -3.83 -1.26 7.62
CA ILE A 68 -4.76 -2.38 7.83
C ILE A 68 -5.86 -2.10 8.86
N THR A 69 -5.60 -1.21 9.83
CA THR A 69 -6.55 -0.88 10.89
C THR A 69 -7.70 0.01 10.43
N PHE A 70 -7.55 0.67 9.28
CA PHE A 70 -8.54 1.58 8.71
C PHE A 70 -9.46 0.93 7.66
N VAL A 71 -9.27 -0.35 7.39
CA VAL A 71 -10.11 -1.11 6.45
C VAL A 71 -11.54 -1.19 6.98
N ASP A 72 -12.49 -0.63 6.24
CA ASP A 72 -13.92 -0.57 6.61
C ASP A 72 -14.86 -1.21 5.57
N GLY A 73 -14.34 -1.64 4.41
CA GLY A 73 -15.10 -2.25 3.31
C GLY A 73 -15.75 -1.24 2.36
N GLN A 74 -15.50 0.06 2.57
CA GLN A 74 -15.98 1.14 1.70
C GLN A 74 -14.83 1.87 1.00
N GLU A 75 -13.63 1.37 1.14
CA GLU A 75 -12.46 1.89 0.47
C GLU A 75 -12.54 1.69 -1.06
N PRO A 76 -11.96 2.61 -1.84
CA PRO A 76 -11.76 2.41 -3.29
C PRO A 76 -11.03 1.09 -3.58
N PRO A 77 -11.28 0.46 -4.75
CA PRO A 77 -10.59 -0.77 -5.16
C PRO A 77 -9.07 -0.67 -5.05
N MET A 78 -8.43 -1.73 -4.56
CA MET A 78 -6.99 -1.77 -4.34
C MET A 78 -6.31 -2.91 -5.10
N LEU A 79 -5.16 -2.61 -5.72
CA LEU A 79 -4.21 -3.59 -6.22
C LEU A 79 -3.00 -3.64 -5.28
N LEU A 80 -2.70 -4.82 -4.76
CA LEU A 80 -1.50 -5.09 -3.98
C LEU A 80 -0.54 -5.93 -4.81
N VAL A 81 0.67 -5.42 -5.03
CA VAL A 81 1.73 -6.10 -5.80
C VAL A 81 2.89 -6.44 -4.86
N GLN A 82 3.32 -7.70 -4.85
CA GLN A 82 4.36 -8.14 -3.92
C GLN A 82 5.36 -9.11 -4.57
N GLY A 83 6.65 -8.85 -4.35
CA GLY A 83 7.70 -9.82 -4.63
C GLY A 83 7.82 -10.82 -3.48
N LEU A 84 7.78 -12.13 -3.75
CA LEU A 84 7.83 -13.13 -2.68
C LEU A 84 9.24 -13.33 -2.09
N ARG A 85 10.28 -12.76 -2.70
CA ARG A 85 11.65 -12.68 -2.15
C ARG A 85 11.95 -11.31 -1.54
N ASP A 86 10.94 -10.55 -1.19
CA ASP A 86 11.09 -9.28 -0.50
C ASP A 86 11.56 -9.53 0.94
N ASN A 87 12.79 -9.10 1.24
CA ASN A 87 13.43 -9.20 2.56
C ASN A 87 13.48 -7.85 3.31
N ILE A 88 12.86 -6.81 2.74
CA ILE A 88 12.74 -5.47 3.34
C ILE A 88 11.35 -5.30 3.93
N VAL A 89 10.33 -5.57 3.12
CA VAL A 89 8.93 -5.59 3.58
C VAL A 89 8.38 -7.00 3.41
N ALA A 90 8.12 -7.66 4.53
CA ALA A 90 7.63 -9.03 4.54
C ALA A 90 6.34 -9.19 3.72
N PRO A 91 6.25 -10.19 2.83
CA PRO A 91 5.04 -10.43 2.01
C PRO A 91 3.75 -10.60 2.82
N SER A 92 3.84 -10.97 4.10
CA SER A 92 2.71 -11.04 5.03
C SER A 92 1.93 -9.72 5.12
N ASN A 93 2.60 -8.57 4.96
CA ASN A 93 1.92 -7.26 4.95
C ASN A 93 0.80 -7.20 3.89
N ALA A 94 1.12 -7.59 2.66
CA ALA A 94 0.13 -7.58 1.57
C ALA A 94 -0.91 -8.70 1.73
N VAL A 95 -0.50 -9.88 2.21
CA VAL A 95 -1.42 -11.00 2.50
C VAL A 95 -2.45 -10.59 3.55
N ASN A 96 -2.01 -10.02 4.67
CA ASN A 96 -2.88 -9.64 5.77
C ASN A 96 -3.83 -8.50 5.36
N LEU A 97 -3.31 -7.48 4.65
CA LEU A 97 -4.16 -6.39 4.15
C LEU A 97 -5.21 -6.92 3.16
N ALA A 98 -4.82 -7.76 2.19
CA ALA A 98 -5.77 -8.34 1.24
C ALA A 98 -6.85 -9.18 1.93
N ALA A 99 -6.47 -9.98 2.92
CA ALA A 99 -7.42 -10.75 3.72
C ALA A 99 -8.39 -9.85 4.47
N ARG A 100 -7.89 -8.78 5.09
CA ARG A 100 -8.70 -7.83 5.85
C ARG A 100 -9.69 -7.08 4.98
N ILE A 101 -9.28 -6.62 3.79
CA ILE A 101 -10.17 -5.94 2.83
C ILE A 101 -11.30 -6.89 2.41
N ARG A 102 -10.98 -8.14 2.04
CA ARG A 102 -11.99 -9.15 1.65
C ARG A 102 -12.95 -9.48 2.79
N GLU A 103 -12.44 -9.64 4.02
CA GLU A 103 -13.25 -9.89 5.21
C GLU A 103 -14.29 -8.79 5.45
N ARG A 104 -13.96 -7.54 5.10
CA ARG A 104 -14.85 -6.39 5.22
C ARG A 104 -15.74 -6.15 4.01
N GLY A 105 -15.62 -6.98 2.96
CA GLY A 105 -16.40 -6.87 1.73
C GLY A 105 -15.85 -5.86 0.72
N GLY A 106 -14.66 -5.32 0.95
CA GLY A 106 -13.97 -4.42 0.02
C GLY A 106 -13.37 -5.17 -1.18
N GLU A 107 -13.02 -4.43 -2.23
CA GLU A 107 -12.47 -4.98 -3.46
C GLU A 107 -10.94 -4.90 -3.46
N VAL A 108 -10.28 -6.06 -3.63
CA VAL A 108 -8.81 -6.13 -3.69
C VAL A 108 -8.31 -7.21 -4.63
N GLU A 109 -7.40 -6.83 -5.52
CA GLU A 109 -6.55 -7.75 -6.27
C GLU A 109 -5.19 -7.90 -5.59
N TYR A 110 -4.64 -9.11 -5.57
CA TYR A 110 -3.31 -9.38 -5.02
C TYR A 110 -2.48 -10.16 -6.04
N ILE A 111 -1.44 -9.52 -6.55
CA ILE A 111 -0.52 -10.08 -7.54
C ILE A 111 0.85 -10.31 -6.91
N THR A 112 1.42 -11.49 -7.13
CA THR A 112 2.72 -11.87 -6.59
C THR A 112 3.71 -12.26 -7.67
N TYR A 113 4.99 -11.97 -7.42
CA TYR A 113 6.11 -12.37 -8.28
C TYR A 113 7.10 -13.25 -7.50
N PRO A 114 7.05 -14.58 -7.65
CA PRO A 114 7.77 -15.54 -6.79
C PRO A 114 9.30 -15.35 -6.73
N LYS A 115 9.89 -14.85 -7.81
CA LYS A 115 11.36 -14.70 -7.92
C LYS A 115 11.85 -13.26 -7.72
N ARG A 116 10.98 -12.33 -7.31
CA ARG A 116 11.30 -10.90 -7.20
C ARG A 116 11.38 -10.45 -5.75
N GLY A 117 12.35 -9.57 -5.49
CA GLY A 117 12.51 -8.88 -4.20
C GLY A 117 11.95 -7.48 -4.24
N HIS A 118 12.20 -6.71 -3.19
CA HIS A 118 11.63 -5.38 -2.92
C HIS A 118 11.77 -4.39 -4.09
N ALA A 119 12.99 -4.13 -4.52
CA ALA A 119 13.25 -3.17 -5.59
C ALA A 119 12.82 -3.67 -6.97
N ALA A 120 12.81 -5.00 -7.19
CA ALA A 120 12.55 -5.57 -8.51
C ALA A 120 11.14 -5.24 -9.02
N VAL A 121 10.15 -5.11 -8.14
CA VAL A 121 8.78 -4.79 -8.53
C VAL A 121 8.64 -3.35 -9.01
N VAL A 122 9.34 -2.39 -8.43
CA VAL A 122 9.30 -1.00 -8.91
C VAL A 122 10.20 -0.79 -10.12
N VAL A 123 11.37 -1.43 -10.15
CA VAL A 123 12.30 -1.34 -11.29
C VAL A 123 11.67 -1.92 -12.56
N ALA A 124 10.83 -2.95 -12.44
CA ALA A 124 10.09 -3.54 -13.55
C ALA A 124 9.07 -2.59 -14.23
N LEU A 125 8.79 -1.43 -13.65
CA LEU A 125 7.98 -0.38 -14.30
C LEU A 125 8.76 0.38 -15.38
N VAL A 126 10.11 0.33 -15.33
CA VAL A 126 10.98 1.18 -16.15
C VAL A 126 11.61 0.35 -17.28
N TRP A 127 11.58 0.88 -18.51
CA TRP A 127 12.36 0.33 -19.61
C TRP A 127 13.86 0.54 -19.34
N PRO A 128 14.77 -0.44 -19.54
CA PRO A 128 14.55 -1.74 -20.19
C PRO A 128 14.27 -2.91 -19.22
N TYR A 129 13.90 -2.67 -17.98
CA TYR A 129 13.80 -3.69 -16.93
C TYR A 129 12.43 -4.40 -16.85
N GLN A 130 11.50 -4.11 -17.76
CA GLN A 130 10.15 -4.70 -17.79
C GLN A 130 10.16 -6.24 -17.95
N TRP A 131 11.26 -6.81 -18.43
CA TRP A 131 11.45 -8.26 -18.50
C TRP A 131 11.55 -8.94 -17.12
N LEU A 132 11.84 -8.17 -16.07
CA LEU A 132 11.90 -8.70 -14.70
C LEU A 132 10.56 -9.27 -14.26
N ALA A 133 9.45 -8.57 -14.51
CA ALA A 133 8.10 -8.97 -14.19
C ALA A 133 7.11 -8.07 -14.96
N PRO A 134 5.89 -8.54 -15.29
CA PRO A 134 4.91 -7.75 -16.03
C PRO A 134 4.20 -6.67 -15.19
N VAL A 135 4.90 -6.08 -14.23
CA VAL A 135 4.31 -5.11 -13.26
C VAL A 135 3.63 -3.95 -13.96
N LEU A 136 4.28 -3.37 -14.99
CA LEU A 136 3.69 -2.24 -15.73
C LEU A 136 2.36 -2.64 -16.38
N LYS A 137 2.34 -3.81 -17.03
CA LYS A 137 1.12 -4.32 -17.67
C LYS A 137 0.02 -4.55 -16.64
N ASP A 138 0.32 -5.25 -15.55
CA ASP A 138 -0.67 -5.62 -14.53
C ASP A 138 -1.26 -4.37 -13.84
N VAL A 139 -0.43 -3.38 -13.54
CA VAL A 139 -0.89 -2.10 -12.96
C VAL A 139 -1.71 -1.29 -13.98
N THR A 140 -1.28 -1.25 -15.25
CA THR A 140 -2.02 -0.52 -16.30
C THR A 140 -3.36 -1.16 -16.58
N ASP A 141 -3.40 -2.49 -16.70
CA ASP A 141 -4.65 -3.24 -16.90
C ASP A 141 -5.61 -3.05 -15.72
N TYR A 142 -5.08 -3.01 -14.50
CA TYR A 142 -5.87 -2.74 -13.31
C TYR A 142 -6.53 -1.35 -13.38
N PHE A 143 -5.76 -0.29 -13.60
CA PHE A 143 -6.31 1.07 -13.68
C PHE A 143 -7.25 1.28 -14.87
N ASN A 144 -7.09 0.55 -15.96
CA ASN A 144 -8.01 0.64 -17.10
C ASN A 144 -9.39 0.02 -16.83
N ARG A 145 -9.50 -0.84 -15.81
CA ARG A 145 -10.78 -1.45 -15.40
C ARG A 145 -11.54 -0.63 -14.36
N HIS A 146 -10.85 0.27 -13.68
CA HIS A 146 -11.40 1.11 -12.60
C HIS A 146 -11.30 2.61 -12.92
#